data_8867096eb59aaf86b39c4bf372b871ce
#
_entry.id   8867096eb59aaf86b39c4bf372b871ce
#
_cell.length_a   1.000
_cell.length_b   1.000
_cell.length_c   1.000
_cell.angle_alpha   90.00
_cell.angle_beta   90.00
_cell.angle_gamma   90.00
#
_symmetry.space_group_name_H-M   'P 1'
#
loop_
_entity.id
_entity.type
_entity.pdbx_description
1 polymer ?
#
loop_
_entity_poly.entity_id
_entity_poly.type
_entity_poly.pdbx_seq_one_letter_code
_entity_poly.pdbx_strand_id
1 'polypeptide(L)'
;MKVLLGAVNAKYIHSNLAVYCLKAYAEKYGDTSDEISIGEYTINQQLDEILRDIYKRKPDMLCLSCYIWNLTYVEEICREIKKVMPQIIIWIGGPEVSYDGVKVLERLPEVDGVMKGEGEQTFCDLLHFYQDKTADGLQNMKGIVYREQTGQIVENEWRKTMDLSKVPFVYENMELFEHKIIYYETSRGCPFSCSYCLSSIDKCLRFRDLELVKKELQFFIDHKVPQVKFVDRTFNCKHDHAMTVWHYIKEHDNGITNFHFEVAADLLNEEEMELIKTMRPGLIQLEIGVQSTNLDTIREIHRTMKFEQVAEVVRRINSYGNVHQHLDLIAGLPYEDYESFGKSFDDVYALEPEQLQLGFLKVLKGSYMEEKKDDYGLVYKGMPPYEVLYTKWLPYEDTLRLKGIEEMVETYYNSRQFCYTLPYLIRHFKRPFTLFEKLAEYYEENGLDTLSHARTARYEILYDFARFYDAERCEAYKQLLTLDFYLRENAKSRPLFAGDERISKEEFRLFYDREDEERCYLENYENMEKRQLRKMTHIERFSYDVLGDMKEEECVLLFDYQNRNPLDHQAKVFCVTEEIRELCKQ
;
A
#
# COMPACT_ATOMS: atom_id res chain seq x y z
N MET A 1 11.44 14.48 33.38
CA MET A 1 12.30 13.55 32.60
C MET A 1 12.18 13.90 31.13
N LYS A 2 13.24 13.72 30.33
CA LYS A 2 13.16 13.87 28.86
C LYS A 2 12.91 12.52 28.24
N VAL A 3 11.82 12.38 27.50
CA VAL A 3 11.40 11.14 26.88
C VAL A 3 11.42 11.29 25.37
N LEU A 4 12.08 10.37 24.67
CA LEU A 4 12.07 10.28 23.22
C LEU A 4 11.30 9.05 22.78
N LEU A 5 10.18 9.28 22.08
CA LEU A 5 9.46 8.24 21.35
C LEU A 5 10.07 8.11 19.95
N GLY A 6 10.75 7.01 19.68
CA GLY A 6 11.43 6.78 18.40
C GLY A 6 10.64 5.83 17.51
N ALA A 7 10.54 6.18 16.23
CA ALA A 7 9.93 5.37 15.20
C ALA A 7 10.85 5.28 13.98
N VAL A 8 11.16 4.07 13.52
CA VAL A 8 11.88 3.84 12.28
C VAL A 8 10.90 3.33 11.24
N ASN A 9 10.51 4.19 10.30
CA ASN A 9 9.50 3.92 9.28
C ASN A 9 10.11 3.22 8.05
N ALA A 10 9.31 2.47 7.29
CA ALA A 10 9.76 1.80 6.07
C ALA A 10 10.18 2.80 4.98
N LYS A 11 9.47 3.93 4.86
CA LYS A 11 9.77 5.03 3.92
C LYS A 11 9.43 6.37 4.56
N TYR A 12 9.98 7.46 4.02
CA TYR A 12 9.74 8.83 4.51
C TYR A 12 8.25 9.23 4.49
N ILE A 13 7.50 8.78 3.49
CA ILE A 13 6.07 9.10 3.34
C ILE A 13 5.17 8.50 4.43
N HIS A 14 5.66 7.57 5.24
CA HIS A 14 4.91 6.98 6.34
C HIS A 14 5.09 7.78 7.63
N SER A 15 4.00 7.91 8.39
CA SER A 15 4.02 8.34 9.79
C SER A 15 3.76 7.14 10.69
N ASN A 16 4.24 7.18 11.92
CA ASN A 16 4.00 6.11 12.90
C ASN A 16 2.90 6.52 13.88
N LEU A 17 1.65 6.19 13.56
CA LEU A 17 0.49 6.56 14.38
C LEU A 17 0.67 6.20 15.86
N ALA A 18 1.30 5.06 16.18
CA ALA A 18 1.43 4.58 17.55
C ALA A 18 2.19 5.56 18.46
N VAL A 19 3.35 6.10 18.01
CA VAL A 19 4.13 7.03 18.85
C VAL A 19 3.41 8.35 19.08
N TYR A 20 2.60 8.81 18.11
CA TYR A 20 1.76 9.99 18.28
C TYR A 20 0.62 9.73 19.26
N CYS A 21 -0.03 8.55 19.20
CA CYS A 21 -1.07 8.16 20.17
C CYS A 21 -0.52 8.04 21.59
N LEU A 22 0.67 7.43 21.76
CA LEU A 22 1.33 7.36 23.07
C LEU A 22 1.57 8.76 23.66
N LYS A 23 2.15 9.66 22.86
CA LYS A 23 2.40 11.04 23.28
C LYS A 23 1.11 11.76 23.66
N ALA A 24 0.14 11.80 22.74
CA ALA A 24 -1.11 12.51 22.97
C ALA A 24 -1.90 11.96 24.17
N TYR A 25 -1.89 10.64 24.36
CA TYR A 25 -2.53 10.02 25.51
C TYR A 25 -1.83 10.38 26.82
N ALA A 26 -0.49 10.34 26.86
CA ALA A 26 0.29 10.73 28.04
C ALA A 26 0.13 12.22 28.39
N GLU A 27 0.11 13.10 27.39
CA GLU A 27 -0.12 14.55 27.60
C GLU A 27 -1.54 14.85 28.14
N LYS A 28 -2.54 14.04 27.77
CA LYS A 28 -3.93 14.25 28.19
C LYS A 28 -4.25 13.63 29.56
N TYR A 29 -3.71 12.46 29.85
CA TYR A 29 -4.10 11.65 31.02
C TYR A 29 -2.96 11.36 31.99
N GLY A 30 -1.73 11.69 31.60
CA GLY A 30 -0.53 11.29 32.34
C GLY A 30 -0.19 12.18 33.53
N ASP A 31 -0.79 13.32 33.75
CA ASP A 31 -0.43 14.28 34.81
C ASP A 31 1.11 14.39 35.01
N THR A 32 1.83 14.50 33.90
CA THR A 32 3.29 14.42 33.92
C THR A 32 3.90 15.78 33.58
N SER A 33 5.03 16.09 34.23
CA SER A 33 5.90 17.23 33.89
C SER A 33 6.99 16.83 32.89
N ASP A 34 6.85 15.64 32.24
CA ASP A 34 7.83 15.10 31.31
C ASP A 34 7.81 15.82 29.96
N GLU A 35 9.01 16.07 29.43
CA GLU A 35 9.20 16.58 28.08
C GLU A 35 9.17 15.40 27.10
N ILE A 36 8.03 15.15 26.44
CA ILE A 36 7.85 14.05 25.50
C ILE A 36 8.07 14.55 24.07
N SER A 37 9.09 14.04 23.40
CA SER A 37 9.41 14.34 22.00
C SER A 37 9.29 13.10 21.12
N ILE A 38 9.06 13.31 19.81
CA ILE A 38 9.04 12.25 18.80
C ILE A 38 10.26 12.39 17.90
N GLY A 39 10.89 11.25 17.59
CA GLY A 39 11.93 11.10 16.57
C GLY A 39 11.45 10.12 15.50
N GLU A 40 11.18 10.61 14.29
CA GLU A 40 10.85 9.75 13.16
C GLU A 40 12.05 9.62 12.23
N TYR A 41 12.41 8.38 11.94
CA TYR A 41 13.51 7.96 11.09
C TYR A 41 12.99 7.00 10.03
N THR A 42 13.87 6.56 9.13
CA THR A 42 13.54 5.51 8.13
C THR A 42 14.65 4.46 8.07
N ILE A 43 14.28 3.25 7.63
CA ILE A 43 15.27 2.18 7.38
C ILE A 43 16.29 2.52 6.28
N ASN A 44 16.07 3.60 5.52
CA ASN A 44 16.97 4.07 4.47
C ASN A 44 18.01 5.08 4.99
N GLN A 45 17.89 5.54 6.23
CA GLN A 45 18.88 6.41 6.87
C GLN A 45 20.05 5.59 7.41
N GLN A 46 21.23 6.19 7.43
CA GLN A 46 22.40 5.58 8.08
C GLN A 46 22.18 5.50 9.60
N LEU A 47 22.52 4.38 10.20
CA LEU A 47 22.41 4.18 11.65
C LEU A 47 23.09 5.30 12.44
N ASP A 48 24.28 5.72 12.03
CA ASP A 48 25.04 6.79 12.68
C ASP A 48 24.30 8.14 12.73
N GLU A 49 23.46 8.42 11.75
CA GLU A 49 22.62 9.63 11.75
C GLU A 49 21.54 9.55 12.82
N ILE A 50 20.91 8.39 12.95
CA ILE A 50 19.89 8.13 13.97
C ILE A 50 20.51 8.20 15.37
N LEU A 51 21.63 7.52 15.59
CA LEU A 51 22.35 7.54 16.87
C LEU A 51 22.77 8.96 17.26
N ARG A 52 23.29 9.73 16.29
CA ARG A 52 23.70 11.12 16.51
C ARG A 52 22.52 12.01 16.90
N ASP A 53 21.34 11.84 16.29
CA ASP A 53 20.14 12.63 16.64
C ASP A 53 19.66 12.27 18.06
N ILE A 54 19.54 10.98 18.38
CA ILE A 54 19.17 10.51 19.72
C ILE A 54 20.13 11.07 20.77
N TYR A 55 21.44 10.94 20.54
CA TYR A 55 22.48 11.43 21.46
C TYR A 55 22.39 12.95 21.68
N LYS A 56 22.14 13.74 20.63
CA LYS A 56 22.00 15.20 20.74
C LYS A 56 20.78 15.64 21.54
N ARG A 57 19.68 14.89 21.47
CA ARG A 57 18.46 15.16 22.25
C ARG A 57 18.64 14.83 23.73
N LYS A 58 19.61 13.99 24.08
CA LYS A 58 19.93 13.58 25.46
C LYS A 58 18.68 13.13 26.24
N PRO A 59 17.92 12.14 25.75
CA PRO A 59 16.77 11.65 26.49
C PRO A 59 17.22 10.87 27.74
N ASP A 60 16.43 10.96 28.81
CA ASP A 60 16.55 10.09 29.97
C ASP A 60 15.94 8.72 29.68
N MET A 61 14.87 8.70 28.87
CA MET A 61 14.17 7.49 28.44
C MET A 61 13.98 7.51 26.91
N LEU A 62 14.28 6.38 26.27
CA LEU A 62 14.03 6.09 24.85
C LEU A 62 13.01 4.97 24.72
N CYS A 63 11.89 5.24 24.05
CA CYS A 63 10.87 4.23 23.74
C CYS A 63 10.82 4.02 22.22
N LEU A 64 11.02 2.79 21.74
CA LEU A 64 11.09 2.48 20.32
C LEU A 64 9.93 1.58 19.88
N SER A 65 9.32 1.92 18.75
CA SER A 65 8.26 1.11 18.13
C SER A 65 8.86 0.00 17.26
N CYS A 66 8.43 -1.26 17.49
CA CYS A 66 8.95 -2.45 16.83
C CYS A 66 7.92 -3.06 15.89
N TYR A 67 8.25 -3.03 14.61
CA TYR A 67 7.48 -3.63 13.53
C TYR A 67 8.37 -4.57 12.70
N ILE A 68 7.73 -5.38 11.87
CA ILE A 68 8.42 -6.37 11.03
C ILE A 68 9.46 -5.75 10.07
N TRP A 69 9.31 -4.50 9.68
CA TRP A 69 10.26 -3.82 8.78
C TRP A 69 11.43 -3.15 9.49
N ASN A 70 11.35 -2.92 10.81
CA ASN A 70 12.36 -2.13 11.53
C ASN A 70 13.03 -2.84 12.68
N LEU A 71 12.63 -4.05 13.06
CA LEU A 71 13.12 -4.72 14.26
C LEU A 71 14.67 -4.79 14.30
N THR A 72 15.30 -5.14 13.20
CA THR A 72 16.77 -5.23 13.11
C THR A 72 17.43 -3.88 13.41
N TYR A 73 16.90 -2.78 12.85
CA TYR A 73 17.35 -1.42 13.13
C TYR A 73 17.16 -1.05 14.59
N VAL A 74 16.00 -1.35 15.16
CA VAL A 74 15.69 -1.06 16.57
C VAL A 74 16.66 -1.80 17.51
N GLU A 75 16.92 -3.08 17.26
CA GLU A 75 17.87 -3.85 18.06
C GLU A 75 19.27 -3.25 18.00
N GLU A 76 19.72 -2.82 16.82
CA GLU A 76 21.03 -2.21 16.64
C GLU A 76 21.11 -0.83 17.32
N ILE A 77 20.06 0.00 17.20
CA ILE A 77 19.96 1.28 17.92
C ILE A 77 20.09 1.03 19.44
N CYS A 78 19.36 0.05 20.00
CA CYS A 78 19.42 -0.24 21.43
C CYS A 78 20.84 -0.61 21.89
N ARG A 79 21.52 -1.49 21.13
CA ARG A 79 22.90 -1.91 21.44
C ARG A 79 23.89 -0.75 21.39
N GLU A 80 23.82 0.07 20.35
CA GLU A 80 24.79 1.14 20.14
C GLU A 80 24.53 2.36 21.03
N ILE A 81 23.26 2.76 21.24
CA ILE A 81 22.96 3.91 22.08
C ILE A 81 23.31 3.66 23.56
N LYS A 82 23.13 2.43 24.05
CA LYS A 82 23.49 2.06 25.44
C LYS A 82 24.99 2.18 25.70
N LYS A 83 25.86 1.99 24.71
CA LYS A 83 27.32 2.17 24.82
C LYS A 83 27.70 3.63 25.05
N VAL A 84 27.01 4.57 24.37
CA VAL A 84 27.33 6.02 24.45
C VAL A 84 26.51 6.75 25.51
N MET A 85 25.40 6.16 25.94
CA MET A 85 24.51 6.65 27.00
C MET A 85 24.17 5.50 27.98
N PRO A 86 25.12 5.03 28.83
CA PRO A 86 24.92 3.83 29.66
C PRO A 86 23.73 3.92 30.62
N GLN A 87 23.32 5.14 31.02
CA GLN A 87 22.25 5.38 31.99
C GLN A 87 20.87 5.54 31.34
N ILE A 88 20.79 5.54 30.00
CA ILE A 88 19.51 5.71 29.32
C ILE A 88 18.58 4.52 29.63
N ILE A 89 17.33 4.82 29.93
CA ILE A 89 16.27 3.82 30.10
C ILE A 89 15.72 3.51 28.71
N ILE A 90 15.68 2.21 28.33
CA ILE A 90 15.19 1.80 27.00
C ILE A 90 13.97 0.88 27.16
N TRP A 91 12.84 1.32 26.61
CA TRP A 91 11.63 0.51 26.46
C TRP A 91 11.32 0.31 24.99
N ILE A 92 10.83 -0.87 24.64
CA ILE A 92 10.39 -1.17 23.28
C ILE A 92 8.96 -1.70 23.32
N GLY A 93 8.22 -1.55 22.21
CA GLY A 93 6.84 -2.02 22.12
C GLY A 93 6.43 -2.19 20.67
N GLY A 94 5.30 -2.82 20.46
CA GLY A 94 4.75 -3.09 19.13
C GLY A 94 4.61 -4.58 18.83
N PRO A 95 4.03 -4.95 17.67
CA PRO A 95 3.65 -6.32 17.36
C PRO A 95 4.82 -7.31 17.35
N GLU A 96 6.04 -6.87 16.99
CA GLU A 96 7.21 -7.73 16.85
C GLU A 96 7.83 -8.20 18.18
N VAL A 97 7.48 -7.56 19.28
CA VAL A 97 8.07 -7.83 20.60
C VAL A 97 7.03 -8.18 21.66
N SER A 98 5.72 -8.06 21.33
CA SER A 98 4.65 -8.27 22.31
C SER A 98 4.43 -9.73 22.69
N TYR A 99 4.69 -10.68 21.79
CA TYR A 99 4.35 -12.09 21.98
C TYR A 99 5.52 -12.94 22.48
N ASP A 100 6.75 -12.48 22.33
CA ASP A 100 7.98 -13.17 22.78
C ASP A 100 8.86 -12.29 23.68
N GLY A 101 8.28 -11.37 24.45
CA GLY A 101 8.95 -10.34 25.23
C GLY A 101 10.08 -10.85 26.15
N VAL A 102 9.92 -12.04 26.75
CA VAL A 102 10.95 -12.69 27.56
C VAL A 102 12.19 -12.99 26.69
N LYS A 103 12.00 -13.66 25.54
CA LYS A 103 13.09 -13.97 24.59
C LYS A 103 13.74 -12.71 24.02
N VAL A 104 12.94 -11.64 23.83
CA VAL A 104 13.45 -10.33 23.41
C VAL A 104 14.43 -9.79 24.44
N LEU A 105 14.06 -9.76 25.73
CA LEU A 105 14.95 -9.28 26.79
C LEU A 105 16.15 -10.19 27.01
N GLU A 106 16.03 -11.50 26.80
CA GLU A 106 17.18 -12.42 26.89
C GLU A 106 18.25 -12.09 25.85
N ARG A 107 17.87 -11.76 24.61
CA ARG A 107 18.82 -11.44 23.52
C ARG A 107 19.26 -9.97 23.47
N LEU A 108 18.55 -9.07 24.18
CA LEU A 108 18.81 -7.63 24.22
C LEU A 108 18.99 -7.16 25.68
N PRO A 109 20.16 -7.40 26.29
CA PRO A 109 20.45 -6.99 27.68
C PRO A 109 20.45 -5.46 27.86
N GLU A 110 20.55 -4.68 26.78
CA GLU A 110 20.51 -3.22 26.76
C GLU A 110 19.09 -2.65 27.01
N VAL A 111 18.05 -3.47 26.82
CA VAL A 111 16.66 -3.06 26.96
C VAL A 111 16.16 -3.34 28.37
N ASP A 112 15.55 -2.34 28.99
CA ASP A 112 15.02 -2.42 30.36
C ASP A 112 13.64 -3.11 30.39
N GLY A 113 12.82 -2.96 29.33
CA GLY A 113 11.54 -3.64 29.25
C GLY A 113 10.81 -3.54 27.92
N VAL A 114 9.76 -4.35 27.82
CA VAL A 114 8.86 -4.46 26.66
C VAL A 114 7.44 -4.08 27.07
N MET A 115 6.82 -3.16 26.35
CA MET A 115 5.37 -2.88 26.43
C MET A 115 4.61 -3.84 25.52
N LYS A 116 3.71 -4.66 26.09
CA LYS A 116 2.89 -5.64 25.34
C LYS A 116 1.51 -5.09 24.98
N GLY A 117 1.08 -5.32 23.76
CA GLY A 117 -0.25 -4.96 23.28
C GLY A 117 -0.43 -3.44 23.11
N GLU A 118 -1.57 -2.91 23.56
CA GLU A 118 -1.88 -1.48 23.50
C GLU A 118 -1.00 -0.69 24.48
N GLY A 119 -0.27 0.27 23.96
CA GLY A 119 0.77 0.95 24.71
C GLY A 119 0.32 2.21 25.45
N GLU A 120 -0.80 2.81 25.11
CA GLU A 120 -1.18 4.15 25.56
C GLU A 120 -1.23 4.28 27.09
N GLN A 121 -2.01 3.42 27.75
CA GLN A 121 -2.09 3.40 29.21
C GLN A 121 -0.81 2.89 29.85
N THR A 122 -0.17 1.86 29.23
CA THR A 122 1.07 1.27 29.75
C THR A 122 2.19 2.30 29.78
N PHE A 123 2.31 3.11 28.74
CA PHE A 123 3.29 4.20 28.67
C PHE A 123 3.04 5.26 29.74
N CYS A 124 1.77 5.66 29.98
CA CYS A 124 1.44 6.56 31.08
C CYS A 124 1.87 6.01 32.45
N ASP A 125 1.56 4.74 32.72
CA ASP A 125 1.91 4.10 33.99
C ASP A 125 3.43 4.02 34.17
N LEU A 126 4.18 3.77 33.09
CA LEU A 126 5.65 3.81 33.11
C LEU A 126 6.21 5.20 33.44
N LEU A 127 5.67 6.26 32.86
CA LEU A 127 6.08 7.63 33.17
C LEU A 127 5.85 7.94 34.65
N HIS A 128 4.70 7.60 35.20
CA HIS A 128 4.40 7.76 36.63
C HIS A 128 5.39 6.98 37.51
N PHE A 129 5.69 5.72 37.17
CA PHE A 129 6.63 4.91 37.91
C PHE A 129 8.03 5.53 37.98
N TYR A 130 8.54 6.07 36.88
CA TYR A 130 9.87 6.68 36.86
C TYR A 130 9.92 8.07 37.50
N GLN A 131 8.79 8.77 37.60
CA GLN A 131 8.70 10.06 38.31
C GLN A 131 8.59 9.87 39.83
N ASP A 132 7.68 9.01 40.25
CA ASP A 132 7.39 8.77 41.66
C ASP A 132 7.89 7.37 42.07
N LYS A 133 9.08 7.37 42.69
CA LYS A 133 9.70 6.13 43.20
C LYS A 133 8.90 5.43 44.30
N THR A 134 7.81 6.07 44.79
CA THR A 134 6.87 5.51 45.78
C THR A 134 5.66 4.85 45.15
N ALA A 135 5.49 4.99 43.81
CA ALA A 135 4.42 4.32 43.07
C ALA A 135 4.51 2.80 43.19
N ASP A 136 3.39 2.12 42.99
CA ASP A 136 3.37 0.65 42.87
C ASP A 136 4.45 0.19 41.90
N GLY A 137 5.29 -0.76 42.36
CA GLY A 137 6.44 -1.22 41.57
C GLY A 137 6.02 -1.87 40.24
N LEU A 138 6.96 -2.05 39.32
CA LEU A 138 6.74 -2.69 37.99
C LEU A 138 6.02 -4.04 38.10
N GLN A 139 6.14 -4.76 39.23
CA GLN A 139 5.48 -6.05 39.47
C GLN A 139 3.95 -6.00 39.39
N ASN A 140 3.33 -4.84 39.64
CA ASN A 140 1.88 -4.66 39.59
C ASN A 140 1.38 -4.07 38.27
N MET A 141 2.29 -3.63 37.41
CA MET A 141 1.96 -2.99 36.14
C MET A 141 1.61 -4.04 35.07
N LYS A 142 0.39 -4.02 34.54
CA LYS A 142 -0.03 -4.94 33.47
C LYS A 142 0.49 -4.51 32.11
N GLY A 143 0.69 -5.49 31.22
CA GLY A 143 1.08 -5.24 29.83
C GLY A 143 2.57 -4.98 29.67
N ILE A 144 3.44 -5.48 30.54
CA ILE A 144 4.88 -5.36 30.44
C ILE A 144 5.63 -6.69 30.63
N VAL A 145 6.82 -6.75 30.05
CA VAL A 145 7.90 -7.64 30.43
C VAL A 145 9.09 -6.75 30.79
N TYR A 146 9.76 -6.98 31.92
CA TYR A 146 10.82 -6.09 32.36
C TYR A 146 11.97 -6.85 33.03
N ARG A 147 13.12 -6.19 33.12
CA ARG A 147 14.31 -6.69 33.80
C ARG A 147 14.43 -6.04 35.17
N GLU A 148 14.49 -6.87 36.21
CA GLU A 148 14.79 -6.40 37.56
C GLU A 148 16.26 -5.99 37.72
N GLN A 149 16.57 -5.25 38.79
CA GLN A 149 17.94 -4.89 39.13
C GLN A 149 18.84 -6.12 39.39
N THR A 150 18.23 -7.25 39.76
CA THR A 150 18.91 -8.56 39.95
C THR A 150 19.31 -9.19 38.61
N GLY A 151 18.81 -8.66 37.48
CA GLY A 151 18.96 -9.25 36.15
C GLY A 151 17.84 -10.26 35.79
N GLN A 152 16.97 -10.57 36.73
CA GLN A 152 15.82 -11.46 36.46
C GLN A 152 14.81 -10.78 35.51
N ILE A 153 14.29 -11.56 34.54
CA ILE A 153 13.25 -11.11 33.63
C ILE A 153 11.90 -11.56 34.22
N VAL A 154 10.98 -10.61 34.31
CA VAL A 154 9.61 -10.82 34.85
C VAL A 154 8.61 -10.46 33.77
N GLU A 155 7.64 -11.35 33.53
CA GLU A 155 6.52 -11.12 32.64
C GLU A 155 5.22 -10.95 33.43
N ASN A 156 4.58 -9.79 33.26
CA ASN A 156 3.31 -9.50 33.91
C ASN A 156 2.12 -9.91 33.01
N GLU A 157 0.92 -9.96 33.62
CA GLU A 157 -0.31 -10.20 32.89
C GLU A 157 -0.55 -9.18 31.77
N TRP A 158 -1.26 -9.62 30.72
CA TRP A 158 -1.73 -8.73 29.69
C TRP A 158 -2.69 -7.67 30.25
N ARG A 159 -2.59 -6.45 29.71
CA ARG A 159 -3.55 -5.40 30.00
C ARG A 159 -4.87 -5.68 29.26
N LYS A 160 -6.00 -5.36 29.89
CA LYS A 160 -7.29 -5.34 29.21
C LYS A 160 -7.29 -4.25 28.13
N THR A 161 -7.98 -4.54 27.05
CA THR A 161 -8.17 -3.58 25.94
C THR A 161 -8.86 -2.31 26.42
N MET A 162 -8.45 -1.18 25.85
CA MET A 162 -8.97 0.12 26.21
C MET A 162 -10.17 0.56 25.34
N ASP A 163 -10.91 1.55 25.81
CA ASP A 163 -11.89 2.30 25.02
C ASP A 163 -11.16 3.18 24.01
N LEU A 164 -11.34 2.89 22.70
CA LEU A 164 -10.66 3.59 21.62
C LEU A 164 -11.03 5.08 21.55
N SER A 165 -12.21 5.48 22.04
CA SER A 165 -12.66 6.87 22.10
C SER A 165 -11.85 7.73 23.07
N LYS A 166 -11.06 7.12 23.96
CA LYS A 166 -10.15 7.83 24.87
C LYS A 166 -8.83 8.24 24.20
N VAL A 167 -8.44 7.62 23.10
CA VAL A 167 -7.23 8.02 22.36
C VAL A 167 -7.46 9.40 21.76
N PRO A 168 -6.64 10.40 22.07
CA PRO A 168 -6.82 11.74 21.52
C PRO A 168 -6.57 11.79 20.01
N PHE A 169 -7.15 12.78 19.33
CA PHE A 169 -6.82 13.07 17.94
C PHE A 169 -5.40 13.63 17.85
N VAL A 170 -4.59 13.10 16.93
CA VAL A 170 -3.14 13.38 16.88
C VAL A 170 -2.72 14.34 15.77
N TYR A 171 -3.64 14.73 14.90
CA TYR A 171 -3.36 15.49 13.68
C TYR A 171 -3.68 16.99 13.78
N GLU A 172 -3.80 17.54 14.98
CA GLU A 172 -4.13 18.97 15.16
C GLU A 172 -3.13 19.92 14.48
N ASN A 173 -1.86 19.52 14.36
CA ASN A 173 -0.85 20.25 13.61
C ASN A 173 -0.45 19.49 12.33
N MET A 174 -1.07 19.83 11.21
CA MET A 174 -0.83 19.20 9.90
C MET A 174 0.56 19.49 9.31
N GLU A 175 1.27 20.53 9.75
CA GLU A 175 2.64 20.81 9.28
C GLU A 175 3.62 19.67 9.58
N LEU A 176 3.40 18.93 10.66
CA LEU A 176 4.20 17.76 11.02
C LEU A 176 4.03 16.58 10.05
N PHE A 177 2.97 16.59 9.27
CA PHE A 177 2.58 15.50 8.36
C PHE A 177 2.62 15.92 6.89
N GLU A 178 3.27 17.02 6.57
CA GLU A 178 3.43 17.45 5.19
C GLU A 178 4.17 16.37 4.37
N HIS A 179 3.63 16.02 3.22
CA HIS A 179 4.11 14.94 2.36
C HIS A 179 4.05 13.53 2.96
N LYS A 180 3.26 13.32 4.03
CA LYS A 180 3.06 12.01 4.63
C LYS A 180 1.65 11.47 4.39
N ILE A 181 1.54 10.15 4.35
CA ILE A 181 0.26 9.44 4.38
C ILE A 181 -0.31 9.57 5.80
N ILE A 182 -1.56 9.97 5.91
CA ILE A 182 -2.28 10.02 7.18
C ILE A 182 -2.88 8.65 7.46
N TYR A 183 -2.50 8.06 8.59
CA TYR A 183 -3.08 6.82 9.09
C TYR A 183 -4.13 7.12 10.13
N TYR A 184 -5.34 6.63 9.92
CA TYR A 184 -6.47 6.89 10.81
C TYR A 184 -7.12 5.59 11.28
N GLU A 185 -7.57 5.56 12.52
CA GLU A 185 -8.10 4.37 13.17
C GLU A 185 -9.49 4.65 13.76
N THR A 186 -10.51 3.91 13.30
CA THR A 186 -11.86 3.96 13.85
C THR A 186 -12.27 2.69 14.57
N SER A 187 -11.52 1.60 14.38
CA SER A 187 -11.74 0.35 15.09
C SER A 187 -10.43 -0.40 15.37
N ARG A 188 -10.39 -1.17 16.44
CA ARG A 188 -9.32 -2.14 16.77
C ARG A 188 -9.90 -3.53 16.97
N GLY A 189 -9.08 -4.55 16.62
CA GLY A 189 -9.47 -5.96 16.64
C GLY A 189 -10.05 -6.40 15.31
N CYS A 190 -10.25 -7.71 15.15
CA CYS A 190 -10.83 -8.29 13.95
C CYS A 190 -11.73 -9.46 14.33
N PRO A 191 -12.95 -9.59 13.76
CA PRO A 191 -13.86 -10.69 14.10
C PRO A 191 -13.43 -12.03 13.49
N PHE A 192 -12.54 -12.00 12.49
CA PHE A 192 -12.09 -13.18 11.75
C PHE A 192 -10.94 -13.92 12.46
N SER A 193 -10.67 -15.15 12.02
CA SER A 193 -9.71 -16.06 12.63
C SER A 193 -8.62 -16.52 11.68
N CYS A 194 -8.27 -15.69 10.69
CA CYS A 194 -7.25 -16.04 9.67
C CYS A 194 -5.94 -16.47 10.34
N SER A 195 -5.47 -17.68 10.03
CA SER A 195 -4.36 -18.35 10.72
C SER A 195 -3.00 -17.66 10.56
N TYR A 196 -2.81 -16.87 9.51
CA TYR A 196 -1.58 -16.14 9.21
C TYR A 196 -1.54 -14.72 9.79
N CYS A 197 -2.67 -14.23 10.35
CA CYS A 197 -2.83 -12.83 10.72
C CYS A 197 -2.78 -12.61 12.23
N LEU A 198 -1.94 -11.68 12.71
CA LEU A 198 -1.88 -11.30 14.13
C LEU A 198 -3.17 -10.62 14.63
N SER A 199 -3.89 -9.93 13.75
CA SER A 199 -5.15 -9.28 14.14
C SER A 199 -6.25 -10.27 14.52
N SER A 200 -6.10 -11.55 14.17
CA SER A 200 -7.00 -12.63 14.58
C SER A 200 -6.84 -13.06 16.04
N ILE A 201 -5.78 -12.63 16.71
CA ILE A 201 -5.49 -12.92 18.12
C ILE A 201 -6.38 -12.06 19.02
N ASP A 202 -6.43 -10.75 18.74
CA ASP A 202 -7.34 -9.83 19.45
C ASP A 202 -8.73 -9.82 18.79
N LYS A 203 -9.62 -10.67 19.30
CA LYS A 203 -11.01 -10.76 18.83
C LYS A 203 -11.94 -9.72 19.46
N CYS A 204 -11.42 -8.86 20.33
CA CYS A 204 -12.19 -7.82 20.98
C CYS A 204 -12.37 -6.61 20.06
N LEU A 205 -13.33 -6.72 19.13
CA LEU A 205 -13.64 -5.62 18.21
C LEU A 205 -14.25 -4.44 18.96
N ARG A 206 -13.62 -3.27 18.80
CA ARG A 206 -14.01 -1.99 19.46
C ARG A 206 -14.04 -0.89 18.44
N PHE A 207 -14.99 0.01 18.58
CA PHE A 207 -15.18 1.15 17.69
C PHE A 207 -14.99 2.45 18.45
N ARG A 208 -14.41 3.44 17.78
CA ARG A 208 -14.37 4.81 18.22
C ARG A 208 -15.76 5.44 18.12
N ASP A 209 -16.10 6.35 19.03
CA ASP A 209 -17.35 7.08 19.00
C ASP A 209 -17.55 7.78 17.64
N LEU A 210 -18.72 7.60 17.03
CA LEU A 210 -18.99 8.10 15.67
C LEU A 210 -19.02 9.62 15.58
N GLU A 211 -19.40 10.32 16.65
CA GLU A 211 -19.39 11.80 16.61
C GLU A 211 -17.95 12.35 16.67
N LEU A 212 -17.05 11.65 17.39
CA LEU A 212 -15.61 11.94 17.30
C LEU A 212 -15.07 11.65 15.89
N VAL A 213 -15.43 10.50 15.33
CA VAL A 213 -15.00 10.12 13.96
C VAL A 213 -15.43 11.16 12.94
N LYS A 214 -16.69 11.61 12.97
CA LYS A 214 -17.19 12.66 12.05
C LYS A 214 -16.41 13.96 12.19
N LYS A 215 -16.17 14.40 13.42
CA LYS A 215 -15.39 15.63 13.69
C LYS A 215 -13.96 15.52 13.14
N GLU A 216 -13.33 14.38 13.31
CA GLU A 216 -11.94 14.13 12.87
C GLU A 216 -11.86 14.00 11.34
N LEU A 217 -12.84 13.36 10.70
CA LEU A 217 -12.97 13.31 9.23
C LEU A 217 -13.18 14.71 8.64
N GLN A 218 -14.03 15.54 9.27
CA GLN A 218 -14.22 16.92 8.84
C GLN A 218 -12.91 17.69 8.88
N PHE A 219 -12.09 17.48 9.92
CA PHE A 219 -10.79 18.11 10.00
C PHE A 219 -9.90 17.76 8.79
N PHE A 220 -9.82 16.48 8.40
CA PHE A 220 -9.04 16.07 7.21
C PHE A 220 -9.59 16.67 5.91
N ILE A 221 -10.91 16.73 5.78
CA ILE A 221 -11.61 17.29 4.60
C ILE A 221 -11.32 18.80 4.51
N ASP A 222 -11.43 19.55 5.61
CA ASP A 222 -11.19 21.00 5.66
C ASP A 222 -9.73 21.35 5.35
N HIS A 223 -8.77 20.50 5.78
CA HIS A 223 -7.35 20.68 5.50
C HIS A 223 -6.93 20.11 4.14
N LYS A 224 -7.88 19.58 3.34
CA LYS A 224 -7.63 19.03 1.99
C LYS A 224 -6.52 17.98 1.99
N VAL A 225 -6.53 17.10 3.00
CA VAL A 225 -5.57 16.01 3.11
C VAL A 225 -5.68 15.13 1.87
N PRO A 226 -4.60 14.92 1.10
CA PRO A 226 -4.70 14.17 -0.16
C PRO A 226 -5.17 12.74 0.02
N GLN A 227 -4.65 12.05 1.06
CA GLN A 227 -5.02 10.66 1.35
C GLN A 227 -5.08 10.39 2.85
N VAL A 228 -6.16 9.73 3.28
CA VAL A 228 -6.34 9.17 4.62
C VAL A 228 -6.48 7.66 4.49
N LYS A 229 -5.50 6.90 5.00
CA LYS A 229 -5.54 5.44 5.03
C LYS A 229 -6.07 4.96 6.38
N PHE A 230 -7.22 4.30 6.37
CA PHE A 230 -7.75 3.62 7.53
C PHE A 230 -6.90 2.38 7.85
N VAL A 231 -6.58 2.20 9.13
CA VAL A 231 -5.83 1.02 9.61
C VAL A 231 -6.74 -0.02 10.27
N ASP A 232 -8.03 0.16 10.15
CA ASP A 232 -9.09 -0.78 10.54
C ASP A 232 -8.93 -2.08 9.74
N ARG A 233 -8.83 -3.23 10.41
CA ARG A 233 -8.48 -4.52 9.77
C ARG A 233 -9.57 -5.14 8.90
N THR A 234 -10.82 -4.75 9.11
CA THR A 234 -11.96 -5.04 8.24
C THR A 234 -12.98 -3.96 8.51
N PHE A 235 -12.87 -2.89 7.79
CA PHE A 235 -13.64 -1.66 8.03
C PHE A 235 -15.16 -1.91 8.01
N ASN A 236 -15.64 -2.71 7.05
CA ASN A 236 -17.05 -3.00 6.87
C ASN A 236 -17.58 -4.20 7.70
N CYS A 237 -16.86 -4.64 8.72
CA CYS A 237 -17.34 -5.73 9.59
C CYS A 237 -18.55 -5.34 10.45
N LYS A 238 -18.87 -4.05 10.57
CA LYS A 238 -20.08 -3.52 11.20
C LYS A 238 -20.75 -2.53 10.25
N HIS A 239 -21.85 -2.97 9.65
CA HIS A 239 -22.60 -2.23 8.63
C HIS A 239 -22.91 -0.78 9.01
N ASP A 240 -23.56 -0.55 10.18
CA ASP A 240 -23.97 0.80 10.61
C ASP A 240 -22.77 1.75 10.74
N HIS A 241 -21.61 1.23 11.16
CA HIS A 241 -20.38 2.01 11.29
C HIS A 241 -19.87 2.42 9.91
N ALA A 242 -19.76 1.47 8.99
CA ALA A 242 -19.29 1.71 7.62
C ALA A 242 -20.21 2.70 6.89
N MET A 243 -21.52 2.46 6.92
CA MET A 243 -22.51 3.34 6.31
C MET A 243 -22.44 4.77 6.85
N THR A 244 -22.32 4.93 8.18
CA THR A 244 -22.22 6.26 8.79
C THR A 244 -20.99 7.01 8.30
N VAL A 245 -19.82 6.36 8.25
CA VAL A 245 -18.57 6.97 7.79
C VAL A 245 -18.64 7.27 6.30
N TRP A 246 -19.09 6.33 5.47
CA TRP A 246 -19.18 6.52 4.02
C TRP A 246 -20.19 7.58 3.61
N HIS A 247 -21.36 7.68 4.25
CA HIS A 247 -22.28 8.79 4.06
C HIS A 247 -21.64 10.12 4.40
N TYR A 248 -20.96 10.19 5.54
CA TYR A 248 -20.33 11.43 6.00
C TYR A 248 -19.29 11.94 4.99
N ILE A 249 -18.33 11.08 4.56
CA ILE A 249 -17.29 11.50 3.63
C ILE A 249 -17.85 11.86 2.23
N LYS A 250 -18.93 11.19 1.81
CA LYS A 250 -19.61 11.53 0.55
C LYS A 250 -20.30 12.88 0.63
N GLU A 251 -21.03 13.16 1.70
CA GLU A 251 -21.79 14.41 1.88
C GLU A 251 -20.89 15.63 2.05
N HIS A 252 -19.68 15.45 2.59
CA HIS A 252 -18.72 16.51 2.85
C HIS A 252 -17.51 16.48 1.89
N ASP A 253 -17.62 15.74 0.77
CA ASP A 253 -16.52 15.60 -0.19
C ASP A 253 -16.03 16.95 -0.73
N ASN A 254 -14.71 17.19 -0.56
CA ASN A 254 -14.04 18.41 -1.02
C ASN A 254 -13.45 18.30 -2.44
N GLY A 255 -13.68 17.16 -3.14
CA GLY A 255 -13.12 16.87 -4.46
C GLY A 255 -11.63 16.52 -4.50
N ILE A 256 -10.95 16.44 -3.35
CA ILE A 256 -9.50 16.20 -3.25
C ILE A 256 -9.20 14.94 -2.44
N THR A 257 -9.72 14.86 -1.22
CA THR A 257 -9.37 13.81 -0.26
C THR A 257 -9.80 12.44 -0.76
N ASN A 258 -8.88 11.48 -0.71
CA ASN A 258 -9.11 10.05 -0.94
C ASN A 258 -9.07 9.31 0.40
N PHE A 259 -9.99 8.38 0.60
CA PHE A 259 -10.06 7.53 1.79
C PHE A 259 -9.83 6.06 1.40
N HIS A 260 -8.82 5.44 2.00
CA HIS A 260 -8.44 4.06 1.70
C HIS A 260 -8.89 3.13 2.84
N PHE A 261 -9.62 2.05 2.50
CA PHE A 261 -10.20 1.09 3.44
C PHE A 261 -9.78 -0.33 3.11
N GLU A 262 -9.45 -1.13 4.15
CA GLU A 262 -9.36 -2.59 4.07
C GLU A 262 -10.76 -3.18 4.31
N VAL A 263 -11.32 -3.90 3.35
CA VAL A 263 -12.70 -4.42 3.40
C VAL A 263 -12.78 -5.92 3.11
N ALA A 264 -13.80 -6.57 3.66
CA ALA A 264 -14.24 -7.89 3.22
C ALA A 264 -15.36 -7.71 2.18
N ALA A 265 -15.06 -7.96 0.89
CA ALA A 265 -15.99 -7.66 -0.19
C ALA A 265 -17.26 -8.52 -0.13
N ASP A 266 -17.16 -9.76 0.36
CA ASP A 266 -18.29 -10.67 0.56
C ASP A 266 -19.26 -10.24 1.70
N LEU A 267 -18.91 -9.22 2.49
CA LEU A 267 -19.81 -8.61 3.47
C LEU A 267 -20.56 -7.40 2.92
N LEU A 268 -20.17 -6.86 1.76
CA LEU A 268 -20.84 -5.70 1.17
C LEU A 268 -22.27 -6.07 0.74
N ASN A 269 -23.23 -5.35 1.28
CA ASN A 269 -24.64 -5.53 0.96
C ASN A 269 -25.13 -4.51 -0.09
N GLU A 270 -26.39 -4.63 -0.50
CA GLU A 270 -26.98 -3.82 -1.55
C GLU A 270 -26.99 -2.31 -1.20
N GLU A 271 -27.23 -1.97 0.07
CA GLU A 271 -27.28 -0.57 0.51
C GLU A 271 -25.88 0.09 0.44
N GLU A 272 -24.84 -0.65 0.88
CA GLU A 272 -23.45 -0.19 0.74
C GLU A 272 -23.03 -0.06 -0.71
N MET A 273 -23.41 -1.01 -1.58
CA MET A 273 -23.11 -0.97 -3.01
C MET A 273 -23.77 0.22 -3.72
N GLU A 274 -25.03 0.53 -3.43
CA GLU A 274 -25.72 1.69 -3.99
C GLU A 274 -25.10 3.02 -3.48
N LEU A 275 -24.64 3.06 -2.22
CA LEU A 275 -23.92 4.24 -1.71
C LEU A 275 -22.60 4.44 -2.46
N ILE A 276 -21.78 3.38 -2.58
CA ILE A 276 -20.48 3.40 -3.28
C ILE A 276 -20.64 3.88 -4.74
N LYS A 277 -21.65 3.37 -5.46
CA LYS A 277 -21.95 3.74 -6.84
C LYS A 277 -22.14 5.26 -7.05
N THR A 278 -22.62 5.96 -6.04
CA THR A 278 -22.92 7.39 -6.10
C THR A 278 -21.77 8.28 -5.61
N MET A 279 -20.64 7.71 -5.23
CA MET A 279 -19.45 8.44 -4.81
C MET A 279 -18.69 9.01 -6.01
N ARG A 280 -17.99 10.12 -5.79
CA ARG A 280 -17.07 10.71 -6.78
C ARG A 280 -15.96 9.71 -7.14
N PRO A 281 -15.55 9.64 -8.42
CA PRO A 281 -14.35 8.87 -8.79
C PRO A 281 -13.13 9.28 -7.96
N GLY A 282 -12.48 8.30 -7.32
CA GLY A 282 -11.33 8.50 -6.46
C GLY A 282 -11.63 9.02 -5.05
N LEU A 283 -12.90 9.09 -4.60
CA LEU A 283 -13.22 9.40 -3.21
C LEU A 283 -12.77 8.27 -2.28
N ILE A 284 -13.00 7.01 -2.68
CA ILE A 284 -12.58 5.85 -1.91
C ILE A 284 -11.67 4.93 -2.73
N GLN A 285 -10.83 4.20 -2.00
CA GLN A 285 -10.04 3.08 -2.47
C GLN A 285 -10.30 1.88 -1.56
N LEU A 286 -10.48 0.70 -2.14
CA LEU A 286 -10.76 -0.53 -1.41
C LEU A 286 -9.63 -1.53 -1.58
N GLU A 287 -9.06 -1.99 -0.47
CA GLU A 287 -8.10 -3.10 -0.39
C GLU A 287 -8.86 -4.36 0.03
N ILE A 288 -8.84 -5.38 -0.84
CA ILE A 288 -9.65 -6.60 -0.73
C ILE A 288 -8.72 -7.80 -0.71
N GLY A 289 -8.55 -8.40 0.45
CA GLY A 289 -7.76 -9.62 0.58
C GLY A 289 -8.52 -10.83 0.03
N VAL A 290 -8.06 -11.43 -1.06
CA VAL A 290 -8.54 -12.74 -1.56
C VAL A 290 -7.69 -13.86 -0.98
N GLN A 291 -6.39 -13.71 -1.04
CA GLN A 291 -5.31 -14.58 -0.56
C GLN A 291 -5.11 -15.85 -1.40
N SER A 292 -6.18 -16.57 -1.72
CA SER A 292 -6.23 -17.76 -2.58
C SER A 292 -7.67 -18.00 -3.07
N THR A 293 -7.83 -18.72 -4.18
CA THR A 293 -9.14 -19.24 -4.63
C THR A 293 -9.25 -20.76 -4.42
N ASN A 294 -8.18 -21.41 -3.91
CA ASN A 294 -8.18 -22.81 -3.57
C ASN A 294 -9.00 -23.07 -2.30
N LEU A 295 -10.08 -23.85 -2.41
CA LEU A 295 -11.01 -24.10 -1.31
C LEU A 295 -10.37 -24.84 -0.10
N ASP A 296 -9.38 -25.70 -0.34
CA ASP A 296 -8.69 -26.42 0.73
C ASP A 296 -7.77 -25.46 1.48
N THR A 297 -7.06 -24.59 0.76
CA THR A 297 -6.27 -23.49 1.32
C THR A 297 -7.13 -22.54 2.15
N ILE A 298 -8.25 -22.04 1.58
CA ILE A 298 -9.18 -21.11 2.28
C ILE A 298 -9.69 -21.71 3.58
N ARG A 299 -10.05 -23.01 3.57
CA ARG A 299 -10.50 -23.70 4.78
C ARG A 299 -9.39 -23.82 5.82
N GLU A 300 -8.19 -24.21 5.40
CA GLU A 300 -7.05 -24.43 6.30
C GLU A 300 -6.53 -23.13 6.93
N ILE A 301 -6.56 -22.03 6.21
CA ILE A 301 -6.20 -20.73 6.75
C ILE A 301 -7.32 -20.07 7.58
N HIS A 302 -8.38 -20.80 7.88
CA HIS A 302 -9.56 -20.37 8.68
C HIS A 302 -10.26 -19.14 8.09
N ARG A 303 -10.27 -19.00 6.78
CA ARG A 303 -10.94 -17.89 6.12
C ARG A 303 -12.36 -18.27 5.71
N THR A 304 -13.31 -17.38 5.90
CA THR A 304 -14.73 -17.64 5.61
C THR A 304 -15.17 -17.12 4.24
N MET A 305 -14.27 -16.48 3.50
CA MET A 305 -14.54 -15.88 2.20
C MET A 305 -15.06 -16.91 1.16
N LYS A 306 -16.01 -16.48 0.34
CA LYS A 306 -16.47 -17.19 -0.86
C LYS A 306 -16.07 -16.39 -2.09
N PHE A 307 -15.16 -16.95 -2.88
CA PHE A 307 -14.57 -16.22 -4.02
C PHE A 307 -15.62 -15.77 -5.03
N GLU A 308 -16.66 -16.57 -5.31
CA GLU A 308 -17.71 -16.21 -6.26
C GLU A 308 -18.46 -14.93 -5.84
N GLN A 309 -18.70 -14.75 -4.54
CA GLN A 309 -19.34 -13.55 -4.00
C GLN A 309 -18.40 -12.34 -4.10
N VAL A 310 -17.12 -12.52 -3.76
CA VAL A 310 -16.10 -11.47 -3.94
C VAL A 310 -16.02 -11.06 -5.40
N ALA A 311 -15.97 -12.03 -6.32
CA ALA A 311 -15.88 -11.78 -7.76
C ALA A 311 -17.10 -11.00 -8.30
N GLU A 312 -18.30 -11.31 -7.84
CA GLU A 312 -19.53 -10.58 -8.20
C GLU A 312 -19.45 -9.12 -7.74
N VAL A 313 -19.08 -8.90 -6.48
CA VAL A 313 -18.95 -7.56 -5.89
C VAL A 313 -17.88 -6.74 -6.61
N VAL A 314 -16.69 -7.31 -6.83
CA VAL A 314 -15.58 -6.63 -7.51
C VAL A 314 -15.98 -6.21 -8.94
N ARG A 315 -16.58 -7.12 -9.75
CA ARG A 315 -17.04 -6.78 -11.09
C ARG A 315 -18.10 -5.69 -11.08
N ARG A 316 -19.00 -5.72 -10.11
CA ARG A 316 -20.04 -4.71 -9.97
C ARG A 316 -19.45 -3.35 -9.62
N ILE A 317 -18.49 -3.27 -8.70
CA ILE A 317 -17.77 -2.02 -8.38
C ILE A 317 -16.99 -1.52 -9.61
N ASN A 318 -16.31 -2.41 -10.35
CA ASN A 318 -15.63 -2.04 -11.60
C ASN A 318 -16.58 -1.36 -12.59
N SER A 319 -17.82 -1.87 -12.69
CA SER A 319 -18.81 -1.28 -13.60
C SER A 319 -19.23 0.16 -13.22
N TYR A 320 -18.97 0.59 -11.99
CA TYR A 320 -19.23 1.97 -11.56
C TYR A 320 -18.15 2.95 -12.02
N GLY A 321 -16.92 2.48 -12.24
CA GLY A 321 -15.79 3.29 -12.73
C GLY A 321 -15.37 4.42 -11.79
N ASN A 322 -15.59 4.27 -10.49
CA ASN A 322 -15.35 5.33 -9.50
C ASN A 322 -14.46 4.92 -8.31
N VAL A 323 -14.16 3.64 -8.14
CA VAL A 323 -13.37 3.11 -7.01
C VAL A 323 -12.12 2.42 -7.52
N HIS A 324 -10.98 2.74 -6.92
CA HIS A 324 -9.74 1.97 -7.10
C HIS A 324 -9.80 0.71 -6.24
N GLN A 325 -9.75 -0.46 -6.85
CA GLN A 325 -9.75 -1.75 -6.17
C GLN A 325 -8.37 -2.39 -6.20
N HIS A 326 -7.89 -2.77 -5.01
CA HIS A 326 -6.63 -3.46 -4.80
C HIS A 326 -6.94 -4.86 -4.26
N LEU A 327 -6.54 -5.90 -4.99
CA LEU A 327 -6.77 -7.30 -4.62
C LEU A 327 -5.44 -8.00 -4.29
N ASP A 328 -5.45 -8.82 -3.22
CA ASP A 328 -4.25 -9.47 -2.71
C ASP A 328 -4.31 -10.98 -2.81
N LEU A 329 -3.18 -11.59 -3.19
CA LEU A 329 -2.89 -13.02 -3.11
C LEU A 329 -1.66 -13.26 -2.22
N ILE A 330 -1.60 -14.42 -1.55
CA ILE A 330 -0.46 -14.83 -0.73
C ILE A 330 0.06 -16.20 -1.21
N ALA A 331 1.30 -16.22 -1.71
CA ALA A 331 2.01 -17.44 -2.05
C ALA A 331 2.58 -18.13 -0.80
N GLY A 332 2.62 -19.47 -0.82
CA GLY A 332 3.17 -20.29 0.26
C GLY A 332 2.18 -20.61 1.38
N LEU A 333 0.87 -20.43 1.15
CA LEU A 333 -0.17 -20.90 2.04
C LEU A 333 -0.27 -22.44 2.02
N PRO A 334 -0.77 -23.08 3.11
CA PRO A 334 -0.99 -24.51 3.15
C PRO A 334 -1.92 -25.00 2.01
N TYR A 335 -1.65 -26.18 1.46
CA TYR A 335 -2.40 -26.84 0.37
C TYR A 335 -2.39 -26.10 -0.97
N GLU A 336 -1.50 -25.12 -1.16
CA GLU A 336 -1.36 -24.41 -2.42
C GLU A 336 0.03 -24.61 -3.02
N ASP A 337 0.07 -25.32 -4.16
CA ASP A 337 1.25 -25.50 -4.98
C ASP A 337 1.32 -24.43 -6.08
N TYR A 338 2.36 -24.50 -6.91
CA TYR A 338 2.61 -23.55 -8.00
C TYR A 338 1.43 -23.42 -8.98
N GLU A 339 0.87 -24.56 -9.41
CA GLU A 339 -0.24 -24.58 -10.37
C GLU A 339 -1.55 -24.07 -9.76
N SER A 340 -1.81 -24.43 -8.51
CA SER A 340 -2.96 -23.92 -7.75
C SER A 340 -2.87 -22.40 -7.52
N PHE A 341 -1.67 -21.90 -7.20
CA PHE A 341 -1.44 -20.45 -7.10
C PHE A 341 -1.63 -19.76 -8.45
N GLY A 342 -1.11 -20.36 -9.54
CA GLY A 342 -1.32 -19.85 -10.89
C GLY A 342 -2.79 -19.77 -11.28
N LYS A 343 -3.63 -20.71 -10.82
CA LYS A 343 -5.08 -20.64 -10.99
C LYS A 343 -5.67 -19.51 -10.17
N SER A 344 -5.30 -19.37 -8.89
CA SER A 344 -5.75 -18.24 -8.03
C SER A 344 -5.37 -16.90 -8.66
N PHE A 345 -4.19 -16.80 -9.26
CA PHE A 345 -3.76 -15.62 -10.01
C PHE A 345 -4.69 -15.31 -11.18
N ASP A 346 -4.96 -16.29 -12.05
CA ASP A 346 -5.81 -16.11 -13.22
C ASP A 346 -7.25 -15.74 -12.83
N ASP A 347 -7.79 -16.38 -11.78
CA ASP A 347 -9.12 -16.09 -11.26
C ASP A 347 -9.24 -14.62 -10.79
N VAL A 348 -8.22 -14.09 -10.10
CA VAL A 348 -8.21 -12.71 -9.61
C VAL A 348 -7.86 -11.73 -10.72
N TYR A 349 -6.94 -12.07 -11.62
CA TYR A 349 -6.61 -11.24 -12.79
C TYR A 349 -7.84 -11.01 -13.69
N ALA A 350 -8.71 -12.01 -13.84
CA ALA A 350 -9.96 -11.91 -14.61
C ALA A 350 -11.01 -10.97 -14.00
N LEU A 351 -10.77 -10.46 -12.78
CA LEU A 351 -11.57 -9.42 -12.16
C LEU A 351 -11.10 -8.01 -12.52
N GLU A 352 -9.98 -7.88 -13.23
CA GLU A 352 -9.39 -6.62 -13.70
C GLU A 352 -9.22 -5.55 -12.59
N PRO A 353 -8.63 -5.89 -11.42
CA PRO A 353 -8.40 -4.88 -10.38
C PRO A 353 -7.42 -3.81 -10.87
N GLU A 354 -7.50 -2.59 -10.32
CA GLU A 354 -6.53 -1.55 -10.60
C GLU A 354 -5.14 -1.92 -10.08
N GLN A 355 -5.07 -2.71 -9.00
CA GLN A 355 -3.82 -3.25 -8.46
C GLN A 355 -4.01 -4.70 -8.02
N LEU A 356 -3.09 -5.58 -8.42
CA LEU A 356 -2.99 -6.98 -8.02
C LEU A 356 -1.69 -7.18 -7.25
N GLN A 357 -1.79 -7.36 -5.94
CA GLN A 357 -0.63 -7.60 -5.10
C GLN A 357 -0.38 -9.09 -4.91
N LEU A 358 0.81 -9.53 -5.26
CA LEU A 358 1.30 -10.86 -4.92
C LEU A 358 2.17 -10.76 -3.66
N GLY A 359 1.69 -11.30 -2.54
CA GLY A 359 2.44 -11.38 -1.31
C GLY A 359 3.02 -12.77 -1.10
N PHE A 360 3.99 -12.88 -0.20
CA PHE A 360 4.52 -14.16 0.28
C PHE A 360 4.20 -14.32 1.75
N LEU A 361 3.81 -15.53 2.15
CA LEU A 361 3.48 -15.83 3.54
C LEU A 361 4.60 -15.38 4.47
N LYS A 362 4.24 -14.61 5.48
CA LYS A 362 5.12 -14.23 6.59
C LYS A 362 4.69 -14.97 7.83
N VAL A 363 5.60 -15.75 8.41
CA VAL A 363 5.32 -16.56 9.60
C VAL A 363 5.49 -15.68 10.82
N LEU A 364 4.42 -14.98 11.19
CA LEU A 364 4.43 -13.97 12.25
C LEU A 364 4.44 -14.63 13.63
N LYS A 365 5.22 -14.11 14.55
CA LYS A 365 5.32 -14.58 15.94
C LYS A 365 3.97 -14.49 16.65
N GLY A 366 3.58 -15.59 17.32
CA GLY A 366 2.30 -15.68 18.00
C GLY A 366 1.11 -16.01 17.10
N SER A 367 1.30 -16.14 15.78
CA SER A 367 0.25 -16.56 14.86
C SER A 367 0.03 -18.07 14.91
N TYR A 368 -1.19 -18.53 14.56
CA TYR A 368 -1.48 -19.95 14.41
C TYR A 368 -0.58 -20.62 13.36
N MET A 369 -0.17 -19.88 12.33
CA MET A 369 0.75 -20.36 11.30
C MET A 369 2.15 -20.68 11.88
N GLU A 370 2.61 -19.91 12.87
CA GLU A 370 3.86 -20.23 13.59
C GLU A 370 3.71 -21.51 14.43
N GLU A 371 2.56 -21.70 15.10
CA GLU A 371 2.30 -22.92 15.89
C GLU A 371 2.28 -24.17 15.01
N LYS A 372 1.78 -24.06 13.77
CA LYS A 372 1.62 -25.15 12.81
C LYS A 372 2.77 -25.31 11.82
N LYS A 373 3.83 -24.55 11.95
CA LYS A 373 4.94 -24.55 10.99
C LYS A 373 5.50 -25.94 10.67
N ASP A 374 5.65 -26.79 11.69
CA ASP A 374 6.18 -28.15 11.51
C ASP A 374 5.17 -29.07 10.80
N ASP A 375 3.87 -28.91 11.09
CA ASP A 375 2.80 -29.67 10.42
C ASP A 375 2.72 -29.32 8.92
N TYR A 376 2.99 -28.09 8.55
CA TYR A 376 2.99 -27.60 7.16
C TYR A 376 4.36 -27.66 6.49
N GLY A 377 5.40 -28.06 7.23
CA GLY A 377 6.79 -28.07 6.73
C GLY A 377 7.22 -26.67 6.27
N LEU A 378 6.80 -25.63 6.99
CA LEU A 378 7.15 -24.25 6.69
C LEU A 378 8.60 -23.99 7.05
N VAL A 379 9.40 -23.63 6.05
CA VAL A 379 10.73 -23.08 6.23
C VAL A 379 10.70 -21.63 5.77
N TYR A 380 11.17 -20.73 6.62
CA TYR A 380 11.10 -19.29 6.41
C TYR A 380 12.37 -18.59 6.91
N LYS A 381 12.55 -17.34 6.49
CA LYS A 381 13.71 -16.53 6.91
C LYS A 381 13.73 -16.34 8.43
N GLY A 382 14.85 -16.58 9.07
CA GLY A 382 15.02 -16.41 10.52
C GLY A 382 15.02 -14.95 10.99
N MET A 383 15.16 -14.00 10.07
CA MET A 383 15.11 -12.56 10.30
C MET A 383 13.84 -11.97 9.68
N PRO A 384 13.33 -10.86 10.22
CA PRO A 384 12.22 -10.17 9.59
C PRO A 384 12.49 -9.90 8.10
N PRO A 385 11.50 -10.04 7.23
CA PRO A 385 10.07 -10.19 7.50
C PRO A 385 9.56 -11.62 7.69
N TYR A 386 10.39 -12.60 8.04
CA TYR A 386 10.01 -14.02 8.27
C TYR A 386 9.28 -14.66 7.09
N GLU A 387 9.67 -14.26 5.91
CA GLU A 387 9.06 -14.68 4.66
C GLU A 387 9.36 -16.15 4.38
N VAL A 388 8.32 -16.87 3.92
CA VAL A 388 8.42 -18.27 3.55
C VAL A 388 9.50 -18.49 2.47
N LEU A 389 10.28 -19.54 2.62
CA LEU A 389 11.23 -20.03 1.62
C LEU A 389 10.64 -21.21 0.85
N TYR A 390 10.07 -22.18 1.58
CA TYR A 390 9.34 -23.31 0.99
C TYR A 390 8.36 -23.94 1.99
N THR A 391 7.44 -24.73 1.47
CA THR A 391 6.45 -25.51 2.24
C THR A 391 6.40 -26.95 1.76
N LYS A 392 5.53 -27.78 2.35
CA LYS A 392 5.25 -29.14 1.81
C LYS A 392 4.74 -29.13 0.38
N TRP A 393 4.06 -28.07 -0.04
CA TRP A 393 3.37 -27.96 -1.34
C TRP A 393 4.13 -27.09 -2.35
N LEU A 394 4.89 -26.11 -1.88
CA LEU A 394 5.61 -25.14 -2.71
C LEU A 394 7.12 -25.26 -2.45
N PRO A 395 7.89 -25.93 -3.33
CA PRO A 395 9.34 -25.99 -3.27
C PRO A 395 9.99 -24.61 -3.40
N TYR A 396 11.24 -24.47 -2.97
CA TYR A 396 11.97 -23.19 -3.03
C TYR A 396 12.16 -22.67 -4.46
N GLU A 397 12.39 -23.57 -5.41
CA GLU A 397 12.50 -23.25 -6.85
C GLU A 397 11.21 -22.54 -7.34
N ASP A 398 10.04 -23.08 -7.00
CA ASP A 398 8.76 -22.47 -7.36
C ASP A 398 8.51 -21.16 -6.63
N THR A 399 8.97 -21.03 -5.37
CA THR A 399 8.94 -19.74 -4.66
C THR A 399 9.76 -18.67 -5.40
N LEU A 400 10.94 -19.01 -5.93
CA LEU A 400 11.77 -18.10 -6.71
C LEU A 400 11.08 -17.70 -8.02
N ARG A 401 10.45 -18.65 -8.72
CA ARG A 401 9.67 -18.37 -9.94
C ARG A 401 8.51 -17.40 -9.65
N LEU A 402 7.79 -17.61 -8.54
CA LEU A 402 6.70 -16.71 -8.12
C LEU A 402 7.21 -15.30 -7.77
N LYS A 403 8.43 -15.16 -7.24
CA LYS A 403 9.05 -13.86 -7.00
C LYS A 403 9.34 -13.10 -8.31
N GLY A 404 9.83 -13.81 -9.31
CA GLY A 404 10.00 -13.22 -10.64
C GLY A 404 8.66 -12.77 -11.24
N ILE A 405 7.59 -13.57 -11.06
CA ILE A 405 6.23 -13.20 -11.51
C ILE A 405 5.71 -11.97 -10.75
N GLU A 406 5.89 -11.92 -9.43
CA GLU A 406 5.51 -10.75 -8.61
C GLU A 406 6.18 -9.47 -9.12
N GLU A 407 7.48 -9.50 -9.39
CA GLU A 407 8.20 -8.36 -9.94
C GLU A 407 7.66 -7.92 -11.31
N MET A 408 7.31 -8.87 -12.18
CA MET A 408 6.72 -8.58 -13.49
C MET A 408 5.32 -7.98 -13.36
N VAL A 409 4.50 -8.48 -12.44
CA VAL A 409 3.17 -7.92 -12.16
C VAL A 409 3.30 -6.48 -11.64
N GLU A 410 4.21 -6.23 -10.71
CA GLU A 410 4.46 -4.88 -10.19
C GLU A 410 4.96 -3.92 -11.28
N THR A 411 5.87 -4.41 -12.14
CA THR A 411 6.48 -3.59 -13.18
C THR A 411 5.54 -3.30 -14.34
N TYR A 412 4.73 -4.27 -14.78
CA TYR A 412 3.96 -4.17 -16.01
C TYR A 412 2.45 -4.00 -15.79
N TYR A 413 1.87 -4.62 -14.78
CA TYR A 413 0.45 -4.50 -14.49
C TYR A 413 0.16 -3.35 -13.50
N ASN A 414 0.72 -3.39 -12.30
CA ASN A 414 0.44 -2.42 -11.23
C ASN A 414 0.95 -1.01 -11.56
N SER A 415 1.98 -0.90 -12.39
CA SER A 415 2.46 0.41 -12.86
C SER A 415 1.44 1.18 -13.71
N ARG A 416 0.43 0.49 -14.25
CA ARG A 416 -0.58 1.03 -15.17
C ARG A 416 0.01 1.71 -16.42
N GLN A 417 1.26 1.34 -16.78
CA GLN A 417 1.94 1.89 -17.95
C GLN A 417 1.56 1.20 -19.26
N PHE A 418 1.00 -0.01 -19.20
CA PHE A 418 0.80 -0.90 -20.35
C PHE A 418 -0.65 -1.38 -20.46
N CYS A 419 -1.62 -0.47 -20.24
CA CYS A 419 -3.03 -0.78 -20.15
C CYS A 419 -3.65 -1.30 -21.45
N TYR A 420 -3.05 -0.99 -22.59
CA TYR A 420 -3.49 -1.46 -23.91
C TYR A 420 -2.60 -2.59 -24.45
N THR A 421 -1.30 -2.50 -24.24
CA THR A 421 -0.34 -3.50 -24.73
C THR A 421 -0.51 -4.85 -24.03
N LEU A 422 -0.62 -4.88 -22.69
CA LEU A 422 -0.73 -6.14 -21.94
C LEU A 422 -1.98 -6.95 -22.30
N PRO A 423 -3.20 -6.39 -22.32
CA PRO A 423 -4.40 -7.14 -22.71
C PRO A 423 -4.33 -7.69 -24.14
N TYR A 424 -3.65 -6.97 -25.04
CA TYR A 424 -3.43 -7.45 -26.39
C TYR A 424 -2.43 -8.60 -26.45
N LEU A 425 -1.32 -8.47 -25.73
CA LEU A 425 -0.26 -9.48 -25.67
C LEU A 425 -0.73 -10.76 -24.97
N ILE A 426 -1.54 -10.68 -23.93
CA ILE A 426 -2.11 -11.84 -23.21
C ILE A 426 -2.86 -12.77 -24.16
N ARG A 427 -3.51 -12.27 -25.20
CA ARG A 427 -4.25 -13.08 -26.18
C ARG A 427 -3.37 -14.11 -26.89
N HIS A 428 -2.05 -13.89 -26.91
CA HIS A 428 -1.07 -14.83 -27.47
C HIS A 428 -0.73 -15.99 -26.50
N PHE A 429 -0.99 -15.82 -25.21
CA PHE A 429 -0.70 -16.80 -24.17
C PHE A 429 -1.97 -17.55 -23.75
N LYS A 430 -1.80 -18.77 -23.22
CA LYS A 430 -2.96 -19.60 -22.82
C LYS A 430 -3.72 -18.99 -21.66
N ARG A 431 -3.02 -18.32 -20.74
CA ARG A 431 -3.56 -17.67 -19.54
C ARG A 431 -2.66 -16.51 -19.08
N PRO A 432 -3.19 -15.54 -18.34
CA PRO A 432 -2.40 -14.41 -17.81
C PRO A 432 -1.17 -14.83 -17.02
N PHE A 433 -1.29 -15.80 -16.12
CA PHE A 433 -0.16 -16.32 -15.33
C PHE A 433 1.02 -16.74 -16.22
N THR A 434 0.76 -17.41 -17.34
CA THR A 434 1.82 -17.85 -18.28
C THR A 434 2.53 -16.67 -18.94
N LEU A 435 1.85 -15.55 -19.22
CA LEU A 435 2.51 -14.35 -19.73
C LEU A 435 3.54 -13.83 -18.74
N PHE A 436 3.14 -13.63 -17.48
CA PHE A 436 4.05 -13.08 -16.45
C PHE A 436 5.17 -14.06 -16.10
N GLU A 437 4.92 -15.37 -16.13
CA GLU A 437 5.95 -16.41 -16.01
C GLU A 437 6.99 -16.26 -17.12
N LYS A 438 6.56 -16.21 -18.38
CA LYS A 438 7.46 -16.08 -19.54
C LYS A 438 8.20 -14.73 -19.55
N LEU A 439 7.59 -13.69 -19.04
CA LEU A 439 8.24 -12.39 -18.90
C LEU A 439 9.33 -12.44 -17.82
N ALA A 440 9.09 -13.12 -16.69
CA ALA A 440 10.09 -13.33 -15.66
C ALA A 440 11.27 -14.19 -16.16
N GLU A 441 11.00 -15.30 -16.87
CA GLU A 441 12.03 -16.11 -17.53
C GLU A 441 12.86 -15.27 -18.51
N TYR A 442 12.21 -14.44 -19.32
CA TYR A 442 12.90 -13.56 -20.28
C TYR A 442 13.82 -12.55 -19.58
N TYR A 443 13.40 -12.01 -18.44
CA TYR A 443 14.22 -11.11 -17.63
C TYR A 443 15.47 -11.82 -17.10
N GLU A 444 15.32 -13.03 -16.54
CA GLU A 444 16.43 -13.84 -16.02
C GLU A 444 17.40 -14.23 -17.13
N GLU A 445 16.91 -14.78 -18.24
CA GLU A 445 17.72 -15.23 -19.38
C GLU A 445 18.54 -14.10 -20.03
N ASN A 446 18.05 -12.86 -19.97
CA ASN A 446 18.73 -11.69 -20.53
C ASN A 446 19.46 -10.85 -19.46
N GLY A 447 19.52 -11.30 -18.19
CA GLY A 447 20.20 -10.61 -17.09
C GLY A 447 19.59 -9.25 -16.76
N LEU A 448 18.29 -9.08 -17.00
CA LEU A 448 17.56 -7.82 -16.73
C LEU A 448 17.06 -7.72 -15.30
N ASP A 449 16.87 -8.84 -14.62
CA ASP A 449 16.37 -8.99 -13.25
C ASP A 449 17.29 -8.36 -12.19
N THR A 450 18.59 -8.25 -12.48
CA THR A 450 19.59 -7.68 -11.56
C THR A 450 19.77 -6.17 -11.70
N LEU A 451 19.04 -5.52 -12.60
CA LEU A 451 19.22 -4.11 -12.98
C LEU A 451 17.95 -3.30 -12.72
N SER A 452 18.12 -2.07 -12.25
CA SER A 452 17.03 -1.10 -12.21
C SER A 452 16.81 -0.47 -13.59
N HIS A 453 15.60 -0.58 -14.12
CA HIS A 453 15.26 -0.03 -15.43
C HIS A 453 14.50 1.29 -15.32
N ALA A 454 14.91 2.28 -16.14
CA ALA A 454 14.14 3.50 -16.31
C ALA A 454 12.76 3.19 -16.92
N ARG A 455 11.76 4.05 -16.65
CA ARG A 455 10.41 3.87 -17.19
C ARG A 455 10.39 3.62 -18.70
N THR A 456 11.13 4.41 -19.46
CA THR A 456 11.20 4.30 -20.92
C THR A 456 11.83 2.99 -21.39
N ALA A 457 12.85 2.49 -20.68
CA ALA A 457 13.48 1.20 -21.00
C ALA A 457 12.52 0.03 -20.86
N ARG A 458 11.55 0.09 -19.94
CA ARG A 458 10.52 -0.96 -19.78
C ARG A 458 9.65 -1.13 -21.03
N TYR A 459 9.38 -0.05 -21.77
CA TYR A 459 8.66 -0.12 -23.05
C TYR A 459 9.48 -0.85 -24.11
N GLU A 460 10.78 -0.57 -24.19
CA GLU A 460 11.70 -1.24 -25.13
C GLU A 460 11.84 -2.72 -24.81
N ILE A 461 12.01 -3.07 -23.53
CA ILE A 461 12.08 -4.46 -23.07
C ILE A 461 10.78 -5.22 -23.40
N LEU A 462 9.62 -4.63 -23.13
CA LEU A 462 8.34 -5.27 -23.45
C LEU A 462 8.13 -5.42 -24.96
N TYR A 463 8.60 -4.45 -25.75
CA TYR A 463 8.58 -4.57 -27.20
C TYR A 463 9.46 -5.73 -27.70
N ASP A 464 10.69 -5.85 -27.17
CA ASP A 464 11.59 -6.95 -27.54
C ASP A 464 11.05 -8.31 -27.12
N PHE A 465 10.45 -8.40 -25.93
CA PHE A 465 9.72 -9.58 -25.47
C PHE A 465 8.55 -9.94 -26.40
N ALA A 466 7.69 -8.97 -26.73
CA ALA A 466 6.55 -9.20 -27.62
C ALA A 466 7.01 -9.67 -29.00
N ARG A 467 8.07 -9.05 -29.55
CA ARG A 467 8.67 -9.46 -30.82
C ARG A 467 9.26 -10.87 -30.79
N PHE A 468 9.81 -11.30 -29.64
CA PHE A 468 10.36 -12.64 -29.48
C PHE A 468 9.26 -13.72 -29.50
N TYR A 469 8.14 -13.48 -28.85
CA TYR A 469 7.06 -14.44 -28.73
C TYR A 469 6.00 -14.35 -29.85
N ASP A 470 5.79 -13.17 -30.43
CA ASP A 470 4.75 -12.88 -31.43
C ASP A 470 5.26 -11.90 -32.52
N ALA A 471 6.23 -12.38 -33.30
CA ALA A 471 6.87 -11.57 -34.35
C ALA A 471 5.91 -11.08 -35.44
N GLU A 472 4.82 -11.78 -35.68
CA GLU A 472 3.85 -11.44 -36.72
C GLU A 472 3.10 -10.14 -36.43
N ARG A 473 2.96 -9.77 -35.14
CA ARG A 473 2.21 -8.58 -34.68
C ARG A 473 3.11 -7.44 -34.19
N CYS A 474 4.39 -7.43 -34.55
CA CYS A 474 5.35 -6.41 -34.12
C CYS A 474 4.87 -4.99 -34.33
N GLU A 475 4.22 -4.70 -35.46
CA GLU A 475 3.73 -3.35 -35.76
C GLU A 475 2.57 -2.96 -34.82
N ALA A 476 1.64 -3.85 -34.54
CA ALA A 476 0.58 -3.62 -33.57
C ALA A 476 1.14 -3.30 -32.17
N TYR A 477 2.17 -4.03 -31.72
CA TYR A 477 2.82 -3.77 -30.43
C TYR A 477 3.50 -2.39 -30.38
N LYS A 478 4.16 -1.93 -31.46
CA LYS A 478 4.70 -0.58 -31.53
C LYS A 478 3.61 0.48 -31.35
N GLN A 479 2.49 0.32 -32.03
CA GLN A 479 1.37 1.24 -31.98
C GLN A 479 0.77 1.30 -30.56
N LEU A 480 0.53 0.14 -29.93
CA LEU A 480 -0.02 0.06 -28.59
C LEU A 480 0.94 0.59 -27.53
N LEU A 481 2.23 0.27 -27.61
CA LEU A 481 3.24 0.84 -26.71
C LEU A 481 3.39 2.36 -26.87
N THR A 482 3.21 2.87 -28.08
CA THR A 482 3.19 4.32 -28.34
C THR A 482 1.95 4.97 -27.70
N LEU A 483 0.78 4.34 -27.80
CA LEU A 483 -0.42 4.77 -27.10
C LEU A 483 -0.22 4.78 -25.58
N ASP A 484 0.20 3.65 -25.01
CA ASP A 484 0.44 3.51 -23.57
C ASP A 484 1.46 4.55 -23.05
N PHE A 485 2.49 4.82 -23.84
CA PHE A 485 3.49 5.83 -23.51
C PHE A 485 2.89 7.23 -23.42
N TYR A 486 2.15 7.68 -24.44
CA TYR A 486 1.57 9.01 -24.45
C TYR A 486 0.36 9.17 -23.53
N LEU A 487 -0.31 8.11 -23.14
CA LEU A 487 -1.30 8.17 -22.08
C LEU A 487 -0.69 8.59 -20.73
N ARG A 488 0.57 8.27 -20.50
CA ARG A 488 1.25 8.53 -19.22
C ARG A 488 2.25 9.70 -19.29
N GLU A 489 3.00 9.81 -20.37
CA GLU A 489 4.17 10.68 -20.46
C GLU A 489 3.94 11.83 -21.45
N ASN A 490 4.01 13.07 -20.96
CA ASN A 490 4.11 14.25 -21.81
C ASN A 490 5.59 14.43 -22.22
N ALA A 491 6.06 13.56 -23.11
CA ALA A 491 7.46 13.50 -23.49
C ALA A 491 7.84 14.57 -24.52
N LYS A 492 9.03 15.16 -24.37
CA LYS A 492 9.59 16.12 -25.33
C LYS A 492 10.14 15.45 -26.58
N SER A 493 10.56 14.21 -26.48
CA SER A 493 11.11 13.41 -27.58
C SER A 493 10.28 12.15 -27.76
N ARG A 494 10.06 11.80 -29.02
CA ARG A 494 9.35 10.58 -29.39
C ARG A 494 10.20 9.36 -29.01
N PRO A 495 9.59 8.29 -28.42
CA PRO A 495 10.33 7.08 -28.05
C PRO A 495 10.86 6.34 -29.28
N LEU A 496 11.99 5.63 -29.12
CA LEU A 496 12.66 4.93 -30.23
C LEU A 496 11.85 3.76 -30.81
N PHE A 497 11.04 3.11 -29.98
CA PHE A 497 10.17 2.01 -30.41
C PHE A 497 8.95 2.48 -31.23
N ALA A 498 8.56 3.75 -31.12
CA ALA A 498 7.46 4.29 -31.90
C ALA A 498 7.79 4.27 -33.41
N GLY A 499 6.87 3.78 -34.25
CA GLY A 499 7.03 3.70 -35.70
C GLY A 499 7.37 5.04 -36.38
N ASP A 500 7.47 5.04 -37.70
CA ASP A 500 7.83 6.24 -38.47
C ASP A 500 6.64 7.17 -38.76
N GLU A 501 5.42 6.72 -38.52
CA GLU A 501 4.21 7.51 -38.69
C GLU A 501 4.24 8.73 -37.77
N ARG A 502 4.11 9.88 -38.37
CA ARG A 502 4.09 11.16 -37.64
C ARG A 502 3.04 12.07 -38.26
N ILE A 503 2.46 12.90 -37.40
CA ILE A 503 1.71 14.04 -37.88
C ILE A 503 2.66 14.99 -38.60
N SER A 504 2.33 15.50 -39.77
CA SER A 504 3.16 16.45 -40.49
C SER A 504 3.22 17.79 -39.76
N LYS A 505 4.25 18.59 -40.04
CA LYS A 505 4.37 19.92 -39.42
C LYS A 505 3.22 20.86 -39.84
N GLU A 506 2.66 20.63 -41.01
CA GLU A 506 1.53 21.41 -41.53
C GLU A 506 0.24 21.04 -40.81
N GLU A 507 -0.08 19.76 -40.72
CA GLU A 507 -1.24 19.27 -39.98
C GLU A 507 -1.21 19.71 -38.51
N PHE A 508 -0.03 19.56 -37.87
CA PHE A 508 0.18 20.00 -36.49
C PHE A 508 -0.10 21.51 -36.35
N ARG A 509 0.39 22.32 -37.28
CA ARG A 509 0.18 23.78 -37.28
C ARG A 509 -1.32 24.10 -37.42
N LEU A 510 -1.97 23.55 -38.45
CA LEU A 510 -3.38 23.81 -38.77
C LEU A 510 -4.29 23.40 -37.60
N PHE A 511 -4.07 22.25 -37.01
CA PHE A 511 -4.83 21.80 -35.86
C PHE A 511 -4.73 22.79 -34.68
N TYR A 512 -3.51 23.17 -34.28
CA TYR A 512 -3.36 24.12 -33.17
C TYR A 512 -3.72 25.56 -33.52
N ASP A 513 -3.73 25.96 -34.79
CA ASP A 513 -4.27 27.25 -35.22
C ASP A 513 -5.79 27.28 -34.99
N ARG A 514 -6.49 26.21 -35.38
CA ARG A 514 -7.94 26.08 -35.16
C ARG A 514 -8.30 25.96 -33.68
N GLU A 515 -7.57 25.14 -32.92
CA GLU A 515 -7.80 25.01 -31.49
C GLU A 515 -7.52 26.31 -30.71
N ASP A 516 -6.63 27.17 -31.18
CA ASP A 516 -6.40 28.49 -30.60
C ASP A 516 -7.59 29.45 -30.81
N GLU A 517 -8.31 29.30 -31.94
CA GLU A 517 -9.46 30.12 -32.30
C GLU A 517 -10.79 29.57 -31.75
N GLU A 518 -11.05 28.27 -31.91
CA GLU A 518 -12.36 27.64 -31.71
C GLU A 518 -12.48 26.84 -30.43
N ARG A 519 -11.39 26.32 -29.86
CA ARG A 519 -11.36 25.48 -28.63
C ARG A 519 -12.31 24.27 -28.71
N CYS A 520 -12.35 23.56 -29.82
CA CYS A 520 -13.28 22.45 -30.05
C CYS A 520 -13.06 21.27 -29.09
N TYR A 521 -11.82 20.97 -28.73
CA TYR A 521 -11.42 19.86 -27.85
C TYR A 521 -10.87 20.33 -26.51
N LEU A 522 -10.34 21.57 -26.46
CA LEU A 522 -9.61 22.12 -25.32
C LEU A 522 -10.37 23.27 -24.66
N GLU A 523 -11.68 23.09 -24.41
CA GLU A 523 -12.56 24.10 -23.81
C GLU A 523 -12.02 24.66 -22.48
N ASN A 524 -11.44 23.80 -21.62
CA ASN A 524 -10.92 24.21 -20.32
C ASN A 524 -9.65 25.07 -20.37
N TYR A 525 -9.18 25.41 -21.58
CA TYR A 525 -7.95 26.21 -21.82
C TYR A 525 -8.24 27.63 -22.32
N GLU A 526 -9.42 28.18 -22.07
CA GLU A 526 -9.89 29.47 -22.60
C GLU A 526 -8.91 30.64 -22.44
N ASN A 527 -8.11 30.63 -21.35
CA ASN A 527 -7.18 31.71 -21.02
C ASN A 527 -5.71 31.37 -21.36
N MET A 528 -5.46 30.30 -22.13
CA MET A 528 -4.11 29.87 -22.46
C MET A 528 -3.73 30.22 -23.89
N GLU A 529 -2.51 30.73 -24.07
CA GLU A 529 -1.94 30.97 -25.40
C GLU A 529 -1.62 29.65 -26.11
N LYS A 530 -1.64 29.63 -27.44
CA LYS A 530 -1.30 28.52 -28.32
C LYS A 530 0.00 27.79 -27.92
N ARG A 531 1.04 28.53 -27.47
CA ARG A 531 2.29 27.93 -27.01
C ARG A 531 2.10 27.08 -25.75
N GLN A 532 1.16 27.45 -24.88
CA GLN A 532 0.83 26.70 -23.67
C GLN A 532 0.02 25.45 -24.01
N LEU A 533 -0.96 25.54 -24.93
CA LEU A 533 -1.70 24.38 -25.43
C LEU A 533 -0.75 23.29 -25.93
N ARG A 534 0.22 23.65 -26.76
CA ARG A 534 1.24 22.72 -27.29
C ARG A 534 2.15 22.10 -26.23
N LYS A 535 2.26 22.72 -25.06
CA LYS A 535 3.03 22.16 -23.93
C LYS A 535 2.23 21.22 -23.06
N MET A 536 0.93 21.44 -23.00
CA MET A 536 -0.01 20.72 -22.13
C MET A 536 -0.71 19.57 -22.85
N THR A 537 -0.47 19.41 -24.15
CA THR A 537 -1.10 18.39 -24.99
C THR A 537 -0.08 17.73 -25.91
N HIS A 538 -0.44 16.57 -26.45
CA HIS A 538 0.32 15.89 -27.50
C HIS A 538 -0.65 15.38 -28.58
N ILE A 539 -0.24 15.36 -29.83
CA ILE A 539 -1.00 14.77 -30.92
C ILE A 539 -0.13 13.72 -31.63
N GLU A 540 -0.67 12.52 -31.81
CA GLU A 540 0.03 11.38 -32.40
C GLU A 540 -0.83 10.69 -33.44
N ARG A 541 -0.18 10.15 -34.48
CA ARG A 541 -0.82 9.40 -35.57
C ARG A 541 -0.51 7.91 -35.41
N PHE A 542 -1.53 7.09 -35.65
CA PHE A 542 -1.46 5.65 -35.61
C PHE A 542 -1.99 5.07 -36.92
N SER A 543 -1.40 3.95 -37.38
CA SER A 543 -1.87 3.20 -38.55
C SER A 543 -2.94 2.19 -38.21
N TYR A 544 -3.27 2.03 -36.94
CA TYR A 544 -4.30 1.12 -36.42
C TYR A 544 -5.31 1.90 -35.59
N ASP A 545 -6.55 1.38 -35.52
CA ASP A 545 -7.53 1.80 -34.53
C ASP A 545 -7.10 1.31 -33.12
N VAL A 546 -6.17 2.04 -32.50
CA VAL A 546 -5.53 1.65 -31.22
C VAL A 546 -6.45 1.76 -30.01
N LEU A 547 -7.59 2.45 -30.13
CA LEU A 547 -8.60 2.53 -29.07
C LEU A 547 -9.71 1.49 -29.21
N GLY A 548 -9.81 0.84 -30.38
CA GLY A 548 -10.83 -0.16 -30.69
C GLY A 548 -10.24 -1.57 -30.93
N ASP A 549 -10.57 -2.15 -32.07
CA ASP A 549 -10.28 -3.55 -32.38
C ASP A 549 -8.89 -3.80 -33.01
N MET A 550 -7.99 -2.83 -33.02
CA MET A 550 -6.69 -2.90 -33.69
C MET A 550 -6.79 -3.24 -35.19
N LYS A 551 -7.79 -2.71 -35.88
CA LYS A 551 -7.89 -2.78 -37.34
C LYS A 551 -6.86 -1.85 -37.98
N GLU A 552 -6.37 -2.21 -39.16
CA GLU A 552 -5.50 -1.34 -39.98
C GLU A 552 -6.34 -0.16 -40.51
N GLU A 553 -6.51 0.85 -39.68
CA GLU A 553 -7.23 2.08 -39.97
C GLU A 553 -6.53 3.26 -39.30
N GLU A 554 -6.28 4.31 -40.07
CA GLU A 554 -5.63 5.50 -39.57
C GLU A 554 -6.42 6.14 -38.45
N CYS A 555 -5.75 6.37 -37.31
CA CYS A 555 -6.28 7.04 -36.14
C CYS A 555 -5.33 8.17 -35.71
N VAL A 556 -5.85 9.37 -35.47
CA VAL A 556 -5.09 10.49 -34.90
C VAL A 556 -5.68 10.86 -33.57
N LEU A 557 -4.86 10.86 -32.53
CA LEU A 557 -5.27 11.09 -31.15
C LEU A 557 -4.63 12.34 -30.57
N LEU A 558 -5.45 13.14 -29.87
CA LEU A 558 -5.02 14.25 -29.04
C LEU A 558 -5.04 13.82 -27.58
N PHE A 559 -3.90 13.98 -26.89
CA PHE A 559 -3.71 13.68 -25.47
C PHE A 559 -3.71 14.98 -24.66
N ASP A 560 -4.58 15.08 -23.66
CA ASP A 560 -4.71 16.21 -22.76
C ASP A 560 -4.14 15.84 -21.39
N TYR A 561 -3.02 16.44 -21.01
CA TYR A 561 -2.31 16.13 -19.77
C TYR A 561 -2.75 16.96 -18.55
N GLN A 562 -3.55 18.01 -18.74
CA GLN A 562 -4.11 18.78 -17.64
C GLN A 562 -5.32 18.08 -17.01
N ASN A 563 -6.14 17.45 -17.84
CA ASN A 563 -7.36 16.76 -17.44
C ASN A 563 -7.14 15.24 -17.39
N ARG A 564 -6.31 14.79 -16.42
CA ARG A 564 -6.04 13.37 -16.24
C ARG A 564 -7.17 12.66 -15.52
N ASN A 565 -7.35 11.39 -15.82
CA ASN A 565 -8.25 10.52 -15.08
C ASN A 565 -7.81 10.43 -13.60
N PRO A 566 -8.69 10.68 -12.62
CA PRO A 566 -8.34 10.68 -11.21
C PRO A 566 -7.97 9.29 -10.64
N LEU A 567 -8.37 8.19 -11.31
CA LEU A 567 -8.11 6.82 -10.83
C LEU A 567 -6.76 6.28 -11.30
N ASP A 568 -6.42 6.48 -12.59
CA ASP A 568 -5.23 5.90 -13.20
C ASP A 568 -4.21 6.92 -13.69
N HIS A 569 -4.52 8.22 -13.59
CA HIS A 569 -3.70 9.34 -14.03
C HIS A 569 -3.35 9.35 -15.53
N GLN A 570 -4.11 8.63 -16.36
CA GLN A 570 -3.96 8.70 -17.80
C GLN A 570 -4.45 10.05 -18.35
N ALA A 571 -3.81 10.50 -19.43
CA ALA A 571 -4.25 11.67 -20.17
C ALA A 571 -5.66 11.46 -20.74
N LYS A 572 -6.49 12.49 -20.76
CA LYS A 572 -7.73 12.45 -21.50
C LYS A 572 -7.42 12.40 -22.99
N VAL A 573 -8.11 11.54 -23.74
CA VAL A 573 -7.84 11.33 -25.16
C VAL A 573 -9.05 11.69 -26.00
N PHE A 574 -8.78 12.33 -27.14
CA PHE A 574 -9.79 12.64 -28.16
C PHE A 574 -9.34 12.08 -29.50
N CYS A 575 -10.24 11.42 -30.23
CA CYS A 575 -10.00 11.05 -31.62
C CYS A 575 -10.26 12.27 -32.51
N VAL A 576 -9.22 12.73 -33.21
CA VAL A 576 -9.24 13.94 -34.05
C VAL A 576 -8.96 13.61 -35.53
N THR A 577 -9.16 12.37 -35.94
CA THR A 577 -8.84 11.85 -37.29
C THR A 577 -9.58 12.62 -38.39
N GLU A 578 -10.90 12.75 -38.25
CA GLU A 578 -11.71 13.44 -39.26
C GLU A 578 -11.39 14.94 -39.32
N GLU A 579 -11.10 15.55 -38.16
CA GLU A 579 -10.67 16.94 -38.05
C GLU A 579 -9.41 17.22 -38.88
N ILE A 580 -8.40 16.38 -38.69
CA ILE A 580 -7.13 16.50 -39.45
C ILE A 580 -7.37 16.31 -40.95
N ARG A 581 -8.22 15.33 -41.34
CA ARG A 581 -8.57 15.10 -42.75
C ARG A 581 -9.29 16.29 -43.40
N GLU A 582 -10.14 16.97 -42.65
CA GLU A 582 -10.84 18.17 -43.13
C GLU A 582 -9.92 19.37 -43.30
N LEU A 583 -9.04 19.61 -42.31
CA LEU A 583 -8.05 20.69 -42.35
C LEU A 583 -7.07 20.57 -43.53
N CYS A 584 -6.76 19.36 -43.95
CA CYS A 584 -5.85 19.12 -45.10
C CYS A 584 -6.55 19.25 -46.46
N LYS A 585 -7.89 19.34 -46.51
CA LYS A 585 -8.65 19.57 -47.75
C LYS A 585 -8.89 21.04 -48.06
N GLN A 586 -8.67 21.92 -47.07
CA GLN A 586 -8.76 23.37 -47.20
C GLN A 586 -7.38 23.97 -47.61
#